data_2bc11fbade601db2b0409d9e54045632
#
_entry.id   2bc11fbade601db2b0409d9e54045632
#
_cell.length_a   1.000
_cell.length_b   1.000
_cell.length_c   1.000
_cell.angle_alpha   90.00
_cell.angle_beta   90.00
_cell.angle_gamma   90.00
#
_symmetry.space_group_name_H-M   'P 1'
#
loop_
_entity.id
_entity.type
_entity.pdbx_description
1 polymer ?
#
loop_
_entity_poly.entity_id
_entity_poly.type
_entity_poly.pdbx_seq_one_letter_code
_entity_poly.pdbx_strand_id
1 'polypeptide(L)'
;MNLNFSDEQQMLRDQVQKFCESDYSFNKREEILKSDLGYDADLWKLFSELGWLSLPFAEENGGFGYGPIELSVLFEEFGKVLIVEPYLSTIVLSGSVLDKSSYDGRADLIESITSGASHISLAYLEEGSKNNPAFANTTIANSAGSLTLNGTKTLVLNGGNASKLIVSAMMDDELVLAIVDADAEGLSKITYPTIDAQSCAEISFENVQLDNAAIISKGSESIDLLNNAINIATLCISAESIGCMTACYL
;
A
#
# COMPACT_ATOMS: atom_id res chain seq x y z
N MET A 1 27.57 -18.56 -4.16
CA MET A 1 26.42 -17.65 -4.22
C MET A 1 26.98 -16.25 -4.44
N ASN A 2 26.61 -15.58 -5.52
CA ASN A 2 26.99 -14.19 -5.75
C ASN A 2 26.01 -13.30 -4.99
N LEU A 3 26.52 -12.46 -4.08
CA LEU A 3 25.73 -11.53 -3.28
C LEU A 3 25.84 -10.08 -3.80
N ASN A 4 26.55 -9.89 -4.92
CA ASN A 4 26.66 -8.57 -5.53
C ASN A 4 25.36 -8.25 -6.30
N PHE A 5 24.98 -7.00 -6.29
CA PHE A 5 23.90 -6.50 -7.13
C PHE A 5 24.24 -6.68 -8.62
N SER A 6 23.21 -6.88 -9.44
CA SER A 6 23.34 -6.77 -10.88
C SER A 6 23.59 -5.31 -11.31
N ASP A 7 24.03 -5.10 -12.55
CA ASP A 7 24.23 -3.75 -13.08
C ASP A 7 22.92 -2.93 -13.02
N GLU A 8 21.78 -3.56 -13.29
CA GLU A 8 20.45 -2.93 -13.24
C GLU A 8 20.06 -2.54 -11.80
N GLN A 9 20.30 -3.43 -10.83
CA GLN A 9 20.07 -3.14 -9.41
C GLN A 9 20.98 -2.02 -8.90
N GLN A 10 22.25 -1.99 -9.37
CA GLN A 10 23.15 -0.90 -9.02
C GLN A 10 22.73 0.43 -9.65
N MET A 11 22.26 0.42 -10.90
CA MET A 11 21.72 1.63 -11.55
C MET A 11 20.47 2.17 -10.82
N LEU A 12 19.59 1.28 -10.38
CA LEU A 12 18.43 1.67 -9.55
C LEU A 12 18.89 2.32 -8.25
N ARG A 13 19.84 1.68 -7.54
CA ARG A 13 20.41 2.24 -6.30
C ARG A 13 20.99 3.63 -6.51
N ASP A 14 21.83 3.80 -7.53
CA ASP A 14 22.48 5.08 -7.82
C ASP A 14 21.45 6.18 -8.15
N GLN A 15 20.39 5.83 -8.86
CA GLN A 15 19.29 6.76 -9.17
C GLN A 15 18.53 7.19 -7.91
N VAL A 16 18.15 6.23 -7.06
CA VAL A 16 17.40 6.51 -5.83
C VAL A 16 18.27 7.29 -4.84
N GLN A 17 19.54 6.91 -4.68
CA GLN A 17 20.48 7.63 -3.83
C GLN A 17 20.63 9.08 -4.27
N LYS A 18 20.82 9.32 -5.57
CA LYS A 18 20.91 10.68 -6.11
C LYS A 18 19.67 11.51 -5.80
N PHE A 19 18.48 10.94 -5.95
CA PHE A 19 17.23 11.61 -5.58
C PHE A 19 17.20 11.94 -4.08
N CYS A 20 17.51 10.98 -3.22
CA CYS A 20 17.53 11.18 -1.78
C CYS A 20 18.50 12.30 -1.36
N GLU A 21 19.66 12.41 -2.00
CA GLU A 21 20.67 13.42 -1.71
C GLU A 21 20.31 14.81 -2.24
N SER A 22 19.66 14.89 -3.43
CA SER A 22 19.40 16.18 -4.10
C SER A 22 18.01 16.75 -3.83
N ASP A 23 16.99 15.90 -3.75
CA ASP A 23 15.58 16.33 -3.80
C ASP A 23 14.83 16.08 -2.48
N TYR A 24 15.38 15.25 -1.57
CA TYR A 24 14.72 14.88 -0.32
C TYR A 24 15.52 15.23 0.93
N SER A 25 15.75 16.52 1.16
CA SER A 25 16.43 16.98 2.36
C SER A 25 15.57 16.86 3.61
N PHE A 26 16.19 16.86 4.81
CA PHE A 26 15.47 16.88 6.10
C PHE A 26 14.49 18.06 6.19
N ASN A 27 14.88 19.26 5.73
CA ASN A 27 13.97 20.40 5.70
C ASN A 27 12.77 20.17 4.77
N LYS A 28 12.99 19.58 3.59
CA LYS A 28 11.92 19.21 2.67
C LYS A 28 10.95 18.24 3.32
N ARG A 29 11.46 17.21 4.02
CA ARG A 29 10.62 16.28 4.78
C ARG A 29 9.80 16.99 5.86
N GLU A 30 10.40 17.92 6.62
CA GLU A 30 9.65 18.70 7.62
C GLU A 30 8.55 19.57 7.02
N GLU A 31 8.74 20.10 5.81
CA GLU A 31 7.70 20.83 5.08
C GLU A 31 6.55 19.91 4.68
N ILE A 32 6.87 18.72 4.15
CA ILE A 32 5.88 17.70 3.77
C ILE A 32 5.02 17.31 4.97
N LEU A 33 5.63 17.07 6.12
CA LEU A 33 4.91 16.69 7.35
C LEU A 33 3.95 17.78 7.86
N LYS A 34 4.11 19.02 7.46
CA LYS A 34 3.20 20.14 7.81
C LYS A 34 2.07 20.30 6.80
N SER A 35 2.12 19.58 5.68
CA SER A 35 1.05 19.61 4.68
C SER A 35 -0.16 18.80 5.13
N ASP A 36 -1.35 19.16 4.63
CA ASP A 36 -2.60 18.44 4.93
C ASP A 36 -2.59 17.00 4.40
N LEU A 37 -1.83 16.73 3.34
CA LEU A 37 -1.72 15.40 2.71
C LEU A 37 -0.75 14.47 3.45
N GLY A 38 0.28 15.03 4.12
CA GLY A 38 1.35 14.26 4.76
C GLY A 38 2.30 13.57 3.76
N TYR A 39 2.22 13.91 2.47
CA TYR A 39 3.14 13.53 1.41
C TYR A 39 3.21 14.66 0.38
N ASP A 40 4.21 14.63 -0.53
CA ASP A 40 4.36 15.62 -1.59
C ASP A 40 3.85 15.06 -2.93
N ALA A 41 2.79 15.66 -3.47
CA ALA A 41 2.17 15.21 -4.72
C ALA A 41 3.09 15.34 -5.95
N ASP A 42 3.99 16.35 -5.97
CA ASP A 42 4.95 16.53 -7.05
C ASP A 42 6.05 15.45 -6.99
N LEU A 43 6.51 15.10 -5.79
CA LEU A 43 7.44 13.98 -5.61
C LEU A 43 6.78 12.64 -5.95
N TRP A 44 5.52 12.43 -5.57
CA TRP A 44 4.78 11.24 -5.96
C TRP A 44 4.65 11.10 -7.48
N LYS A 45 4.36 12.22 -8.16
CA LYS A 45 4.34 12.26 -9.62
C LYS A 45 5.73 11.98 -10.21
N LEU A 46 6.78 12.53 -9.63
CA LEU A 46 8.16 12.24 -10.04
C LEU A 46 8.48 10.74 -9.90
N PHE A 47 8.03 10.07 -8.84
CA PHE A 47 8.20 8.61 -8.69
C PHE A 47 7.54 7.83 -9.83
N SER A 48 6.37 8.29 -10.31
CA SER A 48 5.72 7.72 -11.49
C SER A 48 6.58 7.96 -12.75
N GLU A 49 7.04 9.18 -12.99
CA GLU A 49 7.87 9.55 -14.14
C GLU A 49 9.22 8.81 -14.18
N LEU A 50 9.80 8.52 -13.02
CA LEU A 50 11.00 7.70 -12.87
C LEU A 50 10.73 6.19 -13.01
N GLY A 51 9.47 5.78 -13.13
CA GLY A 51 9.04 4.39 -13.23
C GLY A 51 9.06 3.64 -11.90
N TRP A 52 9.34 4.30 -10.77
CA TRP A 52 9.44 3.63 -9.47
C TRP A 52 8.11 3.03 -9.03
N LEU A 53 6.99 3.67 -9.34
CA LEU A 53 5.66 3.15 -8.99
C LEU A 53 5.30 1.87 -9.75
N SER A 54 5.96 1.61 -10.88
CA SER A 54 5.72 0.44 -11.73
C SER A 54 6.67 -0.74 -11.47
N LEU A 55 7.70 -0.57 -10.61
CA LEU A 55 8.75 -1.56 -10.38
C LEU A 55 8.23 -2.98 -10.10
N PRO A 56 7.32 -3.21 -9.11
CA PRO A 56 7.00 -4.57 -8.68
C PRO A 56 5.92 -5.26 -9.51
N PHE A 57 5.20 -4.53 -10.35
CA PHE A 57 4.08 -5.10 -11.09
C PHE A 57 4.56 -5.98 -12.25
N ALA A 58 3.79 -7.02 -12.55
CA ALA A 58 4.05 -7.88 -13.70
C ALA A 58 4.01 -7.08 -15.03
N GLU A 59 4.79 -7.50 -16.02
CA GLU A 59 4.83 -6.84 -17.34
C GLU A 59 3.46 -6.79 -18.00
N GLU A 60 2.65 -7.83 -17.83
CA GLU A 60 1.26 -7.88 -18.33
C GLU A 60 0.34 -6.84 -17.68
N ASN A 61 0.69 -6.33 -16.52
CA ASN A 61 0.01 -5.26 -15.78
C ASN A 61 0.71 -3.89 -15.94
N GLY A 62 1.62 -3.76 -16.91
CA GLY A 62 2.32 -2.51 -17.20
C GLY A 62 3.52 -2.21 -16.30
N GLY A 63 4.00 -3.17 -15.53
CA GLY A 63 5.17 -3.05 -14.67
C GLY A 63 6.47 -3.54 -15.28
N PHE A 64 7.54 -3.53 -14.49
CA PHE A 64 8.88 -4.02 -14.91
C PHE A 64 9.15 -5.46 -14.46
N GLY A 65 8.24 -6.08 -13.70
CA GLY A 65 8.41 -7.44 -13.19
C GLY A 65 9.54 -7.57 -12.16
N TYR A 66 9.98 -6.48 -11.54
CA TYR A 66 11.02 -6.50 -10.55
C TYR A 66 10.57 -7.16 -9.25
N GLY A 67 11.54 -7.77 -8.56
CA GLY A 67 11.25 -8.60 -7.41
C GLY A 67 11.52 -7.92 -6.06
N PRO A 68 11.56 -8.76 -5.00
CA PRO A 68 11.83 -8.28 -3.66
C PRO A 68 13.22 -7.64 -3.48
N ILE A 69 14.21 -7.98 -4.32
CA ILE A 69 15.57 -7.43 -4.22
C ILE A 69 15.55 -5.95 -4.61
N GLU A 70 14.93 -5.60 -5.73
CA GLU A 70 14.82 -4.23 -6.22
C GLU A 70 14.00 -3.36 -5.26
N LEU A 71 12.92 -3.91 -4.70
CA LEU A 71 12.20 -3.23 -3.62
C LEU A 71 13.07 -3.00 -2.38
N SER A 72 13.91 -3.97 -2.00
CA SER A 72 14.83 -3.81 -0.87
C SER A 72 15.86 -2.71 -1.14
N VAL A 73 16.37 -2.60 -2.38
CA VAL A 73 17.28 -1.52 -2.79
C VAL A 73 16.61 -0.16 -2.64
N LEU A 74 15.37 -0.03 -3.13
CA LEU A 74 14.60 1.21 -3.04
C LEU A 74 14.36 1.62 -1.57
N PHE A 75 13.87 0.69 -0.75
CA PHE A 75 13.53 0.96 0.65
C PHE A 75 14.76 1.20 1.53
N GLU A 76 15.90 0.58 1.24
CA GLU A 76 17.15 0.89 1.94
C GLU A 76 17.57 2.35 1.72
N GLU A 77 17.49 2.85 0.49
CA GLU A 77 17.78 4.25 0.19
C GLU A 77 16.72 5.20 0.78
N PHE A 78 15.45 4.85 0.69
CA PHE A 78 14.34 5.60 1.31
C PHE A 78 14.51 5.75 2.83
N GLY A 79 14.95 4.68 3.49
CA GLY A 79 15.21 4.68 4.93
C GLY A 79 16.28 5.66 5.37
N LYS A 80 17.28 5.95 4.55
CA LYS A 80 18.35 6.90 4.87
C LYS A 80 17.84 8.33 5.08
N VAL A 81 16.72 8.69 4.43
CA VAL A 81 16.12 10.02 4.48
C VAL A 81 14.72 10.03 5.08
N LEU A 82 14.23 8.87 5.51
CA LEU A 82 12.90 8.69 6.13
C LEU A 82 11.76 9.19 5.23
N ILE A 83 11.69 8.67 4.01
CA ILE A 83 10.64 9.02 3.03
C ILE A 83 9.24 8.79 3.62
N VAL A 84 8.33 9.73 3.41
CA VAL A 84 6.94 9.66 3.90
C VAL A 84 5.91 9.45 2.80
N GLU A 85 6.33 9.49 1.54
CA GLU A 85 5.47 9.18 0.39
C GLU A 85 4.86 7.79 0.53
N PRO A 86 3.57 7.59 0.19
CA PRO A 86 2.80 6.39 0.52
C PRO A 86 3.12 5.17 -0.36
N TYR A 87 4.41 4.92 -0.61
CA TYR A 87 4.86 3.81 -1.44
C TYR A 87 4.51 2.45 -0.84
N LEU A 88 4.75 2.29 0.48
CA LEU A 88 4.44 1.04 1.19
C LEU A 88 2.95 0.69 1.12
N SER A 89 2.08 1.67 1.39
CA SER A 89 0.63 1.45 1.43
C SER A 89 0.03 1.22 0.05
N THR A 90 0.41 2.05 -0.92
CA THR A 90 -0.21 2.06 -2.25
C THR A 90 0.39 1.01 -3.18
N ILE A 91 1.73 0.99 -3.30
CA ILE A 91 2.41 0.12 -4.27
C ILE A 91 2.69 -1.27 -3.69
N VAL A 92 3.24 -1.33 -2.45
CA VAL A 92 3.62 -2.63 -1.89
C VAL A 92 2.41 -3.39 -1.38
N LEU A 93 1.63 -2.82 -0.45
CA LEU A 93 0.50 -3.55 0.16
C LEU A 93 -0.66 -3.71 -0.82
N SER A 94 -1.25 -2.61 -1.26
CA SER A 94 -2.44 -2.67 -2.14
C SER A 94 -2.10 -3.18 -3.54
N GLY A 95 -0.99 -2.72 -4.09
CA GLY A 95 -0.51 -3.11 -5.40
C GLY A 95 -0.22 -4.62 -5.49
N SER A 96 0.41 -5.22 -4.47
CA SER A 96 0.68 -6.66 -4.46
C SER A 96 -0.59 -7.50 -4.42
N VAL A 97 -1.64 -7.04 -3.72
CA VAL A 97 -2.95 -7.72 -3.72
C VAL A 97 -3.54 -7.68 -5.12
N LEU A 98 -3.55 -6.52 -5.77
CA LEU A 98 -4.11 -6.36 -7.12
C LEU A 98 -3.33 -7.18 -8.15
N ASP A 99 -2.00 -7.09 -8.16
CA ASP A 99 -1.14 -7.76 -9.15
C ASP A 99 -1.29 -9.29 -9.13
N LYS A 100 -1.48 -9.86 -7.94
CA LYS A 100 -1.60 -11.32 -7.75
C LYS A 100 -3.03 -11.84 -7.77
N SER A 101 -4.03 -10.95 -7.76
CA SER A 101 -5.44 -11.34 -7.78
C SER A 101 -5.90 -11.72 -9.19
N SER A 102 -7.00 -12.48 -9.24
CA SER A 102 -7.75 -12.76 -10.48
C SER A 102 -8.82 -11.69 -10.80
N TYR A 103 -8.81 -10.54 -10.08
CA TYR A 103 -9.80 -9.49 -10.21
C TYR A 103 -9.78 -8.84 -11.60
N ASP A 104 -10.93 -8.82 -12.26
CA ASP A 104 -11.05 -8.31 -13.64
C ASP A 104 -10.68 -6.82 -13.77
N GLY A 105 -10.99 -6.01 -12.75
CA GLY A 105 -10.69 -4.57 -12.71
C GLY A 105 -9.25 -4.22 -12.30
N ARG A 106 -8.36 -5.21 -12.08
CA ARG A 106 -7.02 -4.97 -11.55
C ARG A 106 -6.14 -4.09 -12.44
N ALA A 107 -6.24 -4.25 -13.76
CA ALA A 107 -5.40 -3.52 -14.70
C ALA A 107 -5.63 -2.00 -14.61
N ASP A 108 -6.88 -1.56 -14.61
CA ASP A 108 -7.23 -0.14 -14.50
C ASP A 108 -6.80 0.45 -13.15
N LEU A 109 -6.94 -0.34 -12.07
CA LEU A 109 -6.51 0.08 -10.73
C LEU A 109 -4.98 0.19 -10.64
N ILE A 110 -4.24 -0.77 -11.21
CA ILE A 110 -2.78 -0.74 -11.26
C ILE A 110 -2.31 0.46 -12.10
N GLU A 111 -2.90 0.70 -13.27
CA GLU A 111 -2.60 1.89 -14.08
C GLU A 111 -2.84 3.18 -13.31
N SER A 112 -3.94 3.27 -12.56
CA SER A 112 -4.26 4.47 -11.78
C SER A 112 -3.25 4.77 -10.67
N ILE A 113 -2.70 3.75 -9.99
CA ILE A 113 -1.69 3.93 -8.93
C ILE A 113 -0.29 4.10 -9.50
N THR A 114 0.06 3.44 -10.60
CA THR A 114 1.39 3.56 -11.23
C THR A 114 1.58 4.86 -11.98
N SER A 115 0.50 5.44 -12.53
CA SER A 115 0.51 6.81 -13.08
C SER A 115 0.60 7.91 -12.01
N GLY A 116 0.48 7.54 -10.72
CA GLY A 116 0.45 8.49 -9.62
C GLY A 116 -0.88 9.26 -9.49
N ALA A 117 -1.89 8.90 -10.26
CA ALA A 117 -3.18 9.61 -10.29
C ALA A 117 -4.04 9.32 -9.06
N SER A 118 -3.85 8.18 -8.41
CA SER A 118 -4.65 7.77 -7.25
C SER A 118 -3.85 6.97 -6.22
N HIS A 119 -4.41 6.86 -5.01
CA HIS A 119 -3.92 5.99 -3.96
C HIS A 119 -4.98 4.96 -3.61
N ILE A 120 -4.53 3.73 -3.38
CA ILE A 120 -5.36 2.63 -2.86
C ILE A 120 -4.71 2.15 -1.56
N SER A 121 -5.50 1.98 -0.52
CA SER A 121 -5.01 1.52 0.78
C SER A 121 -5.61 0.19 1.18
N LEU A 122 -4.78 -0.68 1.78
CA LEU A 122 -5.19 -1.99 2.28
C LEU A 122 -5.68 -1.84 3.72
N ALA A 123 -6.97 -2.08 3.94
CA ALA A 123 -7.66 -2.00 5.23
C ALA A 123 -7.94 -3.41 5.76
N TYR A 124 -6.99 -4.00 6.51
CA TYR A 124 -7.09 -5.38 7.01
C TYR A 124 -7.00 -5.49 8.54
N LEU A 125 -6.37 -4.53 9.20
CA LEU A 125 -6.21 -4.57 10.65
C LEU A 125 -7.46 -4.11 11.39
N GLU A 126 -7.75 -4.76 12.51
CA GLU A 126 -8.85 -4.45 13.42
C GLU A 126 -8.39 -4.52 14.87
N GLU A 127 -9.13 -3.91 15.77
CA GLU A 127 -8.92 -4.11 17.20
C GLU A 127 -9.03 -5.60 17.54
N GLY A 128 -8.03 -6.12 18.24
CA GLY A 128 -7.98 -7.54 18.62
C GLY A 128 -7.40 -8.50 17.58
N SER A 129 -7.02 -8.06 16.38
CA SER A 129 -6.45 -8.91 15.32
C SER A 129 -5.12 -9.59 15.72
N LYS A 130 -4.37 -9.03 16.68
CA LYS A 130 -3.12 -9.58 17.22
C LYS A 130 -2.15 -10.07 16.14
N ASN A 131 -1.99 -9.30 15.08
CA ASN A 131 -1.15 -9.63 13.91
C ASN A 131 -1.62 -10.88 13.11
N ASN A 132 -2.86 -11.29 13.24
CA ASN A 132 -3.46 -12.29 12.37
C ASN A 132 -4.15 -11.61 11.18
N PRO A 133 -3.59 -11.65 9.96
CA PRO A 133 -4.19 -10.97 8.80
C PRO A 133 -5.52 -11.59 8.35
N ALA A 134 -5.77 -12.85 8.71
CA ALA A 134 -7.04 -13.52 8.42
C ALA A 134 -8.17 -13.19 9.43
N PHE A 135 -7.86 -12.41 10.48
CA PHE A 135 -8.87 -11.98 11.44
C PHE A 135 -9.69 -10.82 10.90
N ALA A 136 -11.00 -10.97 10.85
CA ALA A 136 -11.92 -9.87 10.54
C ALA A 136 -13.23 -10.04 11.35
N ASN A 137 -13.63 -8.98 12.05
CA ASN A 137 -14.99 -8.79 12.57
C ASN A 137 -15.85 -7.97 11.60
N THR A 138 -15.22 -7.23 10.69
CA THR A 138 -15.88 -6.55 9.57
C THR A 138 -16.61 -7.60 8.74
N THR A 139 -17.87 -7.35 8.38
CA THR A 139 -18.72 -8.32 7.68
C THR A 139 -19.30 -7.76 6.40
N ILE A 140 -19.46 -8.62 5.40
CA ILE A 140 -20.28 -8.36 4.22
C ILE A 140 -21.51 -9.28 4.28
N ALA A 141 -22.68 -8.69 4.47
CA ALA A 141 -23.94 -9.41 4.41
C ALA A 141 -24.47 -9.44 2.99
N ASN A 142 -24.91 -10.62 2.50
CA ASN A 142 -25.55 -10.78 1.21
C ASN A 142 -27.06 -10.96 1.40
N SER A 143 -27.83 -9.98 0.95
CA SER A 143 -29.29 -10.01 1.02
C SER A 143 -29.88 -9.83 -0.35
N ALA A 144 -30.40 -10.91 -0.93
CA ALA A 144 -31.06 -10.93 -2.25
C ALA A 144 -30.19 -10.32 -3.39
N GLY A 145 -28.86 -10.49 -3.32
CA GLY A 145 -27.91 -9.98 -4.33
C GLY A 145 -27.38 -8.57 -4.06
N SER A 146 -27.79 -7.94 -2.97
CA SER A 146 -27.20 -6.68 -2.47
C SER A 146 -26.20 -7.01 -1.37
N LEU A 147 -24.96 -6.55 -1.54
CA LEU A 147 -23.89 -6.70 -0.56
C LEU A 147 -23.82 -5.46 0.33
N THR A 148 -23.76 -5.66 1.65
CA THR A 148 -23.70 -4.57 2.63
C THR A 148 -22.51 -4.79 3.56
N LEU A 149 -21.56 -3.85 3.57
CA LEU A 149 -20.35 -3.88 4.39
C LEU A 149 -20.57 -3.11 5.70
N ASN A 150 -20.21 -3.74 6.82
CA ASN A 150 -20.24 -3.15 8.16
C ASN A 150 -19.00 -3.54 8.95
N GLY A 151 -18.45 -2.59 9.74
CA GLY A 151 -17.32 -2.84 10.61
C GLY A 151 -16.37 -1.66 10.75
N THR A 152 -15.21 -1.88 11.35
CA THR A 152 -14.19 -0.84 11.55
C THR A 152 -12.80 -1.41 11.30
N LYS A 153 -11.98 -0.67 10.57
CA LYS A 153 -10.57 -0.96 10.32
C LYS A 153 -9.70 0.07 11.01
N THR A 154 -8.62 -0.41 11.62
CA THR A 154 -7.65 0.42 12.34
C THR A 154 -6.31 0.44 11.61
N LEU A 155 -5.48 1.46 11.86
CA LEU A 155 -4.13 1.57 11.29
C LEU A 155 -4.09 1.38 9.76
N VAL A 156 -5.07 1.96 9.04
CA VAL A 156 -5.08 1.94 7.58
C VAL A 156 -4.07 2.96 7.06
N LEU A 157 -2.89 2.49 6.65
CA LEU A 157 -1.83 3.34 6.13
C LEU A 157 -2.31 4.12 4.91
N ASN A 158 -2.11 5.42 4.92
CA ASN A 158 -2.56 6.37 3.90
C ASN A 158 -4.09 6.34 3.61
N GLY A 159 -4.89 5.77 4.53
CA GLY A 159 -6.33 5.61 4.36
C GLY A 159 -7.09 6.93 4.20
N GLY A 160 -6.55 8.03 4.75
CA GLY A 160 -7.10 9.38 4.60
C GLY A 160 -7.07 9.88 3.15
N ASN A 161 -5.99 9.62 2.43
CA ASN A 161 -5.75 10.08 1.07
C ASN A 161 -6.20 9.06 0.00
N ALA A 162 -6.59 7.86 0.39
CA ALA A 162 -7.00 6.82 -0.55
C ALA A 162 -8.30 7.20 -1.25
N SER A 163 -8.34 6.99 -2.58
CA SER A 163 -9.54 7.07 -3.40
C SER A 163 -10.36 5.78 -3.33
N LYS A 164 -9.67 4.65 -3.12
CA LYS A 164 -10.28 3.33 -2.92
C LYS A 164 -9.58 2.58 -1.80
N LEU A 165 -10.31 1.66 -1.21
CA LEU A 165 -9.84 0.78 -0.14
C LEU A 165 -9.98 -0.67 -0.58
N ILE A 166 -8.96 -1.49 -0.32
CA ILE A 166 -9.10 -2.95 -0.34
C ILE A 166 -9.40 -3.36 1.10
N VAL A 167 -10.60 -3.85 1.35
CA VAL A 167 -11.10 -4.15 2.70
C VAL A 167 -11.19 -5.66 2.88
N SER A 168 -10.60 -6.20 3.95
CA SER A 168 -10.85 -7.58 4.36
C SER A 168 -12.12 -7.66 5.20
N ALA A 169 -12.98 -8.64 4.92
CA ALA A 169 -14.23 -8.85 5.65
C ALA A 169 -14.62 -10.33 5.66
N MET A 170 -15.50 -10.71 6.59
CA MET A 170 -16.12 -12.04 6.60
C MET A 170 -17.42 -12.00 5.79
N MET A 171 -17.59 -12.95 4.88
CA MET A 171 -18.82 -13.19 4.14
C MET A 171 -19.06 -14.70 4.06
N ASP A 172 -20.22 -15.17 4.56
CA ASP A 172 -20.60 -16.60 4.58
C ASP A 172 -19.51 -17.49 5.23
N ASP A 173 -18.95 -17.05 6.37
CA ASP A 173 -17.86 -17.70 7.12
C ASP A 173 -16.51 -17.79 6.37
N GLU A 174 -16.35 -17.11 5.23
CA GLU A 174 -15.10 -17.01 4.48
C GLU A 174 -14.53 -15.60 4.54
N LEU A 175 -13.19 -15.49 4.57
CA LEU A 175 -12.52 -14.20 4.40
C LEU A 175 -12.62 -13.77 2.95
N VAL A 176 -13.01 -12.52 2.73
CA VAL A 176 -13.06 -11.91 1.40
C VAL A 176 -12.23 -10.62 1.39
N LEU A 177 -11.71 -10.27 0.23
CA LEU A 177 -11.19 -8.94 -0.07
C LEU A 177 -12.14 -8.24 -1.02
N ALA A 178 -12.53 -7.02 -0.69
CA ALA A 178 -13.43 -6.22 -1.50
C ALA A 178 -12.83 -4.84 -1.76
N ILE A 179 -13.05 -4.30 -2.98
CA ILE A 179 -12.71 -2.91 -3.31
C ILE A 179 -13.89 -2.00 -2.94
N VAL A 180 -13.60 -0.90 -2.28
CA VAL A 180 -14.59 0.05 -1.77
C VAL A 180 -14.17 1.46 -2.17
N ASP A 181 -15.08 2.27 -2.69
CA ASP A 181 -14.83 3.70 -2.90
C ASP A 181 -14.68 4.41 -1.56
N ALA A 182 -13.65 5.22 -1.43
CA ALA A 182 -13.31 5.83 -0.15
C ALA A 182 -14.21 7.03 0.22
N ASP A 183 -15.11 7.41 -0.67
CA ASP A 183 -16.19 8.39 -0.51
C ASP A 183 -17.60 7.75 -0.50
N ALA A 184 -17.68 6.40 -0.41
CA ALA A 184 -18.94 5.69 -0.37
C ALA A 184 -19.84 6.16 0.78
N GLU A 185 -21.15 6.23 0.54
CA GLU A 185 -22.13 6.54 1.59
C GLU A 185 -22.05 5.51 2.70
N GLY A 186 -22.01 5.98 3.97
CA GLY A 186 -21.84 5.12 5.15
C GLY A 186 -20.41 4.87 5.54
N LEU A 187 -19.41 5.41 4.81
CA LEU A 187 -18.00 5.35 5.19
C LEU A 187 -17.59 6.62 5.93
N SER A 188 -16.89 6.47 7.05
CA SER A 188 -16.29 7.58 7.79
C SER A 188 -14.82 7.30 8.11
N LYS A 189 -13.99 8.36 8.18
CA LYS A 189 -12.55 8.30 8.40
C LYS A 189 -12.14 9.23 9.53
N ILE A 190 -11.22 8.75 10.39
CA ILE A 190 -10.50 9.57 11.36
C ILE A 190 -9.02 9.42 11.04
N THR A 191 -8.41 10.50 10.54
CA THR A 191 -7.00 10.52 10.15
C THR A 191 -6.10 10.95 11.30
N TYR A 192 -4.93 10.34 11.40
CA TYR A 192 -3.92 10.67 12.40
C TYR A 192 -2.51 10.27 11.89
N PRO A 193 -1.45 10.96 12.33
CA PRO A 193 -0.10 10.52 12.04
C PRO A 193 0.34 9.40 13.00
N THR A 194 1.12 8.45 12.51
CA THR A 194 1.86 7.49 13.34
C THR A 194 3.14 8.13 13.89
N ILE A 195 3.87 7.42 14.77
CA ILE A 195 5.09 7.98 15.40
C ILE A 195 6.21 8.25 14.41
N ASP A 196 6.26 7.50 13.30
CA ASP A 196 7.17 7.70 12.17
C ASP A 196 6.68 8.76 11.17
N ALA A 197 5.56 9.43 11.53
CA ALA A 197 4.90 10.49 10.77
C ALA A 197 4.20 10.03 9.46
N GLN A 198 4.00 8.73 9.28
CA GLN A 198 3.17 8.23 8.18
C GLN A 198 1.70 8.61 8.43
N SER A 199 0.99 8.96 7.35
CA SER A 199 -0.46 9.19 7.41
C SER A 199 -1.20 7.86 7.62
N CYS A 200 -2.12 7.84 8.57
CA CYS A 200 -2.92 6.68 8.92
C CYS A 200 -4.38 7.05 9.16
N ALA A 201 -5.28 6.08 9.08
CA ALA A 201 -6.69 6.30 9.39
C ALA A 201 -7.32 5.14 10.15
N GLU A 202 -8.31 5.45 10.98
CA GLU A 202 -9.37 4.55 11.39
C GLU A 202 -10.55 4.74 10.44
N ILE A 203 -11.12 3.66 9.93
CA ILE A 203 -12.18 3.71 8.92
C ILE A 203 -13.34 2.84 9.38
N SER A 204 -14.51 3.46 9.50
CA SER A 204 -15.75 2.78 9.87
C SER A 204 -16.70 2.70 8.68
N PHE A 205 -17.37 1.57 8.58
CA PHE A 205 -18.33 1.23 7.53
C PHE A 205 -19.68 0.96 8.18
N GLU A 206 -20.70 1.74 7.81
CA GLU A 206 -22.07 1.62 8.30
C GLU A 206 -23.01 1.44 7.11
N ASN A 207 -23.39 0.18 6.84
CA ASN A 207 -24.29 -0.18 5.74
C ASN A 207 -23.80 0.26 4.34
N VAL A 208 -22.50 0.26 4.12
CA VAL A 208 -21.90 0.60 2.82
C VAL A 208 -22.35 -0.44 1.78
N GLN A 209 -22.96 0.04 0.70
CA GLN A 209 -23.45 -0.82 -0.38
C GLN A 209 -22.33 -1.18 -1.33
N LEU A 210 -22.24 -2.46 -1.69
CA LEU A 210 -21.26 -2.97 -2.64
C LEU A 210 -21.95 -3.75 -3.75
N ASP A 211 -21.38 -3.70 -4.94
CA ASP A 211 -21.71 -4.59 -6.03
C ASP A 211 -20.97 -5.92 -5.91
N ASN A 212 -21.50 -6.99 -6.49
CA ASN A 212 -20.81 -8.27 -6.56
C ASN A 212 -19.45 -8.18 -7.27
N ALA A 213 -19.33 -7.26 -8.23
CA ALA A 213 -18.09 -6.96 -8.93
C ALA A 213 -17.01 -6.31 -8.02
N ALA A 214 -17.38 -5.85 -6.82
CA ALA A 214 -16.43 -5.31 -5.86
C ALA A 214 -15.58 -6.39 -5.15
N ILE A 215 -15.98 -7.66 -5.20
CA ILE A 215 -15.25 -8.75 -4.56
C ILE A 215 -14.02 -9.10 -5.38
N ILE A 216 -12.84 -8.92 -4.77
CA ILE A 216 -11.54 -9.22 -5.37
C ILE A 216 -11.22 -10.71 -5.27
N SER A 217 -11.44 -11.31 -4.10
CA SER A 217 -11.11 -12.71 -3.81
C SER A 217 -11.92 -13.25 -2.64
N LYS A 218 -11.93 -14.60 -2.46
CA LYS A 218 -12.63 -15.28 -1.37
C LYS A 218 -11.81 -16.43 -0.80
N GLY A 219 -12.06 -16.75 0.47
CA GLY A 219 -11.52 -17.91 1.16
C GLY A 219 -9.99 -17.93 1.21
N SER A 220 -9.38 -19.06 0.83
CA SER A 220 -7.93 -19.24 0.87
C SER A 220 -7.17 -18.26 -0.02
N GLU A 221 -7.72 -17.90 -1.19
CA GLU A 221 -7.11 -16.90 -2.08
C GLU A 221 -6.92 -15.56 -1.36
N SER A 222 -7.93 -15.09 -0.62
CA SER A 222 -7.82 -13.84 0.16
C SER A 222 -6.72 -13.90 1.21
N ILE A 223 -6.59 -15.03 1.89
CA ILE A 223 -5.54 -15.25 2.90
C ILE A 223 -4.16 -15.26 2.24
N ASP A 224 -4.01 -15.92 1.10
CA ASP A 224 -2.74 -16.01 0.37
C ASP A 224 -2.31 -14.63 -0.18
N LEU A 225 -3.24 -13.85 -0.73
CA LEU A 225 -3.00 -12.49 -1.20
C LEU A 225 -2.54 -11.56 -0.06
N LEU A 226 -3.22 -11.60 1.09
CA LEU A 226 -2.83 -10.83 2.28
C LEU A 226 -1.45 -11.23 2.79
N ASN A 227 -1.20 -12.52 2.95
CA ASN A 227 0.09 -13.01 3.44
C ASN A 227 1.23 -12.63 2.50
N ASN A 228 1.02 -12.72 1.18
CA ASN A 228 2.00 -12.30 0.19
C ASN A 228 2.32 -10.80 0.32
N ALA A 229 1.30 -9.95 0.36
CA ALA A 229 1.47 -8.50 0.49
C ALA A 229 2.20 -8.11 1.79
N ILE A 230 1.82 -8.71 2.92
CA ILE A 230 2.44 -8.48 4.23
C ILE A 230 3.89 -8.96 4.26
N ASN A 231 4.21 -10.10 3.65
CA ASN A 231 5.58 -10.62 3.59
C ASN A 231 6.49 -9.68 2.79
N ILE A 232 6.02 -9.17 1.63
CA ILE A 232 6.77 -8.20 0.85
C ILE A 232 6.93 -6.89 1.62
N ALA A 233 5.87 -6.39 2.27
CA ALA A 233 5.93 -5.20 3.10
C ALA A 233 6.91 -5.35 4.28
N THR A 234 6.95 -6.52 4.91
CA THR A 234 7.90 -6.82 5.99
C THR A 234 9.34 -6.77 5.50
N LEU A 235 9.62 -7.30 4.32
CA LEU A 235 10.94 -7.18 3.68
C LEU A 235 11.30 -5.71 3.41
N CYS A 236 10.38 -4.94 2.85
CA CYS A 236 10.58 -3.51 2.58
C CYS A 236 10.91 -2.72 3.85
N ILE A 237 10.12 -2.89 4.91
CA ILE A 237 10.36 -2.23 6.22
C ILE A 237 11.69 -2.67 6.84
N SER A 238 12.09 -3.94 6.65
CA SER A 238 13.38 -4.44 7.12
C SER A 238 14.54 -3.75 6.38
N ALA A 239 14.42 -3.57 5.06
CA ALA A 239 15.41 -2.85 4.27
C ALA A 239 15.45 -1.35 4.63
N GLU A 240 14.30 -0.71 4.82
CA GLU A 240 14.20 0.67 5.30
C GLU A 240 14.91 0.85 6.64
N SER A 241 14.71 -0.09 7.58
CA SER A 241 15.39 -0.08 8.88
C SER A 241 16.92 -0.14 8.74
N ILE A 242 17.43 -0.91 7.77
CA ILE A 242 18.87 -0.96 7.45
C ILE A 242 19.34 0.41 6.95
N GLY A 243 18.56 1.05 6.07
CA GLY A 243 18.83 2.42 5.60
C GLY A 243 18.91 3.43 6.74
N CYS A 244 17.92 3.41 7.64
CA CYS A 244 17.91 4.26 8.85
C CYS A 244 19.16 4.04 9.72
N MET A 245 19.52 2.79 10.00
CA MET A 245 20.70 2.45 10.78
C MET A 245 21.99 2.91 10.09
N THR A 246 22.06 2.79 8.78
CA THR A 246 23.21 3.25 7.98
C THR A 246 23.38 4.76 8.10
N ALA A 247 22.30 5.53 7.96
CA ALA A 247 22.33 6.98 8.12
C ALA A 247 22.72 7.44 9.55
N CYS A 248 22.38 6.66 10.57
CA CYS A 248 22.78 6.95 11.94
C CYS A 248 24.26 6.64 12.23
N TYR A 249 24.88 5.75 11.44
CA TYR A 249 26.27 5.32 11.64
C TYR A 249 27.29 6.25 10.94
N LEU A 250 26.89 6.90 9.86
CA LEU A 250 27.72 7.82 9.06
C LEU A 250 27.74 9.22 9.68
#